data_f809192eb6bf840290a51a9de5de3ddf
#
_entry.id   f809192eb6bf840290a51a9de5de3ddf
#
_cell.length_a   1.000
_cell.length_b   1.000
_cell.length_c   1.000
_cell.angle_alpha   90.00
_cell.angle_beta   90.00
_cell.angle_gamma   90.00
#
_symmetry.space_group_name_H-M   'P 1'
#
loop_
_entity.id
_entity.type
_entity.pdbx_description
1 polymer ?
#
loop_
_entity_poly.entity_id
_entity_poly.type
_entity_poly.pdbx_seq_one_letter_code
_entity_poly.pdbx_strand_id
1 'polypeptide(L)'
;QMLETRRLDGDQLAIEFRLADAQAHLHDLAAFAAEARKLQVHIALSGFEAGAMAFQLLEQLPVTFIKISPRYVDEGLRSPAVREELRQIIGHARAQGKQVIAPRVENAQSAAQLWTAGVDYMQGDFVQKAGQDLNFDFHAASIP
;
A
#
# COMPACT_ATOMS: atom_id res chain seq x y z
N GLN A 1 16.29 5.57 10.22
CA GLN A 1 15.55 4.37 9.86
C GLN A 1 14.18 4.37 10.51
N MET A 2 13.16 4.20 9.71
CA MET A 2 11.79 4.21 10.21
C MET A 2 11.22 2.81 10.18
N LEU A 3 10.79 2.35 11.36
CA LEU A 3 10.18 1.05 11.50
C LEU A 3 8.89 1.23 12.28
N GLU A 4 7.80 0.86 11.66
CA GLU A 4 6.48 0.96 12.28
C GLU A 4 5.81 -0.39 12.28
N THR A 5 5.15 -0.72 13.39
CA THR A 5 4.37 -1.93 13.50
C THR A 5 2.90 -1.54 13.50
N ARG A 6 2.13 -2.17 12.64
CA ARG A 6 0.71 -1.90 12.53
C ARG A 6 -0.08 -3.19 12.57
N ARG A 7 -1.29 -3.07 13.08
CA ARG A 7 -2.21 -4.20 13.12
C ARG A 7 -3.20 -4.07 11.97
N LEU A 8 -3.29 -5.13 11.19
CA LEU A 8 -4.18 -5.19 10.04
C LEU A 8 -5.13 -6.37 10.23
N ASP A 9 -6.37 -6.20 9.75
CA ASP A 9 -7.35 -7.29 9.74
C ASP A 9 -7.35 -8.07 11.05
N GLY A 10 -7.76 -7.42 12.10
CA GLY A 10 -7.82 -8.07 13.40
C GLY A 10 -6.46 -8.31 13.97
N ASP A 11 -5.98 -9.53 13.92
CA ASP A 11 -4.75 -9.90 14.61
C ASP A 11 -3.50 -9.87 13.75
N GLN A 12 -3.63 -9.56 12.47
CA GLN A 12 -2.46 -9.53 11.61
C GLN A 12 -1.59 -8.33 11.91
N LEU A 13 -0.28 -8.55 11.88
CA LEU A 13 0.71 -7.51 12.11
C LEU A 13 1.53 -7.29 10.84
N ALA A 14 1.84 -6.04 10.57
CA ALA A 14 2.74 -5.69 9.49
C ALA A 14 3.80 -4.75 10.00
N ILE A 15 5.03 -4.96 9.56
CA ILE A 15 6.15 -4.08 9.85
C ILE A 15 6.40 -3.28 8.60
N GLU A 16 6.44 -1.96 8.74
CA GLU A 16 6.51 -1.07 7.61
C GLU A 16 7.90 -0.47 7.45
N PHE A 17 8.45 -0.57 6.25
CA PHE A 17 9.71 0.05 5.87
C PHE A 17 9.44 1.03 4.74
N ARG A 18 10.15 2.15 4.74
CA ARG A 18 10.05 3.08 3.62
C ARG A 18 10.84 2.55 2.43
N LEU A 19 10.33 2.81 1.23
CA LEU A 19 10.98 2.34 0.02
C LEU A 19 12.43 2.77 -0.05
N ALA A 20 12.72 4.02 0.32
CA ALA A 20 14.10 4.52 0.27
C ALA A 20 15.02 3.74 1.19
N ASP A 21 14.54 3.38 2.39
CA ASP A 21 15.33 2.58 3.32
C ASP A 21 15.53 1.17 2.79
N ALA A 22 14.51 0.61 2.18
CA ALA A 22 14.60 -0.73 1.61
C ALA A 22 15.62 -0.77 0.48
N GLN A 23 15.65 0.26 -0.34
CA GLN A 23 16.62 0.35 -1.44
C GLN A 23 18.04 0.48 -0.93
N ALA A 24 18.21 1.22 0.17
CA ALA A 24 19.54 1.44 0.75
C ALA A 24 20.08 0.20 1.46
N HIS A 25 19.19 -0.63 2.00
CA HIS A 25 19.57 -1.75 2.86
C HIS A 25 18.93 -3.05 2.39
N LEU A 26 18.92 -3.27 1.09
CA LEU A 26 18.19 -4.39 0.50
C LEU A 26 18.60 -5.74 1.07
N HIS A 27 19.92 -5.95 1.21
CA HIS A 27 20.40 -7.25 1.68
C HIS A 27 19.91 -7.56 3.10
N ASP A 28 20.02 -6.58 3.98
CA ASP A 28 19.60 -6.76 5.37
C ASP A 28 18.10 -6.94 5.46
N LEU A 29 17.36 -6.18 4.67
CA LEU A 29 15.91 -6.27 4.69
C LEU A 29 15.43 -7.60 4.15
N ALA A 30 16.08 -8.13 3.12
CA ALA A 30 15.70 -9.42 2.57
C ALA A 30 15.83 -10.53 3.60
N ALA A 31 16.93 -10.50 4.37
CA ALA A 31 17.13 -11.47 5.44
C ALA A 31 16.08 -11.31 6.52
N PHE A 32 15.79 -10.08 6.92
CA PHE A 32 14.78 -9.81 7.94
C PHE A 32 13.39 -10.26 7.47
N ALA A 33 13.07 -9.98 6.22
CA ALA A 33 11.76 -10.33 5.69
C ALA A 33 11.55 -11.84 5.67
N ALA A 34 12.61 -12.60 5.37
CA ALA A 34 12.51 -14.05 5.38
C ALA A 34 12.20 -14.56 6.79
N GLU A 35 12.83 -13.97 7.81
CA GLU A 35 12.55 -14.36 9.18
C GLU A 35 11.15 -13.96 9.62
N ALA A 36 10.73 -12.75 9.23
CA ALA A 36 9.41 -12.27 9.57
C ALA A 36 8.32 -13.19 9.00
N ARG A 37 8.56 -13.68 7.80
CA ARG A 37 7.61 -14.57 7.15
C ARG A 37 7.41 -15.85 7.94
N LYS A 38 8.49 -16.38 8.51
CA LYS A 38 8.40 -17.58 9.33
C LYS A 38 7.55 -17.34 10.58
N LEU A 39 7.55 -16.12 11.07
CA LEU A 39 6.78 -15.75 12.26
C LEU A 39 5.38 -15.25 11.89
N GLN A 40 5.02 -15.31 10.62
CA GLN A 40 3.74 -14.84 10.11
C GLN A 40 3.53 -13.34 10.34
N VAL A 41 4.62 -12.59 10.31
CA VAL A 41 4.59 -11.13 10.35
C VAL A 41 4.73 -10.63 8.93
N HIS A 42 3.84 -9.74 8.53
CA HIS A 42 3.85 -9.20 7.16
C HIS A 42 4.80 -8.02 7.06
N ILE A 43 5.32 -7.82 5.87
CA ILE A 43 6.18 -6.67 5.58
C ILE A 43 5.44 -5.76 4.60
N ALA A 44 5.49 -4.47 4.87
CA ALA A 44 4.91 -3.45 4.00
C ALA A 44 5.98 -2.46 3.59
N LEU A 45 5.95 -2.02 2.33
CA LEU A 45 6.81 -0.93 1.86
C LEU A 45 5.95 0.33 1.74
N SER A 46 6.38 1.42 2.37
CA SER A 46 5.66 2.68 2.31
C SER A 46 6.39 3.66 1.39
N GLY A 47 5.69 4.71 1.00
CA GLY A 47 6.25 5.72 0.12
C GLY A 47 6.57 5.17 -1.26
N PHE A 48 5.84 4.16 -1.70
CA PHE A 48 6.14 3.48 -2.95
C PHE A 48 5.79 4.37 -4.14
N GLU A 49 6.75 4.50 -5.05
CA GLU A 49 6.55 5.25 -6.29
C GLU A 49 7.02 4.42 -7.47
N ALA A 50 6.40 4.66 -8.62
CA ALA A 50 6.72 3.91 -9.83
C ALA A 50 8.16 4.17 -10.25
N GLY A 51 8.84 3.13 -10.70
CA GLY A 51 10.19 3.23 -11.18
C GLY A 51 10.80 1.86 -11.36
N ALA A 52 11.77 1.75 -12.25
CA ALA A 52 12.37 0.46 -12.56
C ALA A 52 13.00 -0.18 -11.33
N MET A 53 13.71 0.61 -10.52
CA MET A 53 14.34 0.06 -9.31
C MET A 53 13.33 -0.37 -8.28
N ALA A 54 12.26 0.41 -8.14
CA ALA A 54 11.21 0.06 -7.18
C ALA A 54 10.51 -1.24 -7.59
N PHE A 55 10.21 -1.39 -8.87
CA PHE A 55 9.57 -2.60 -9.35
C PHE A 55 10.48 -3.81 -9.22
N GLN A 56 11.78 -3.62 -9.47
CA GLN A 56 12.74 -4.69 -9.30
C GLN A 56 12.85 -5.11 -7.84
N LEU A 57 12.87 -4.14 -6.94
CA LEU A 57 12.89 -4.42 -5.51
C LEU A 57 11.67 -5.24 -5.10
N LEU A 58 10.53 -4.90 -5.65
CA LEU A 58 9.29 -5.58 -5.37
C LEU A 58 9.36 -7.06 -5.73
N GLU A 59 10.05 -7.38 -6.82
CA GLU A 59 10.23 -8.78 -7.22
C GLU A 59 11.15 -9.54 -6.29
N GLN A 60 12.07 -8.84 -5.63
CA GLN A 60 13.11 -9.48 -4.83
C GLN A 60 12.72 -9.66 -3.37
N LEU A 61 11.76 -8.89 -2.87
CA LEU A 61 11.40 -8.92 -1.47
C LEU A 61 10.07 -9.60 -1.24
N PRO A 62 9.97 -10.45 -0.22
CA PRO A 62 8.71 -11.10 0.13
C PRO A 62 7.82 -10.16 0.94
N VAL A 63 7.47 -9.01 0.38
CA VAL A 63 6.56 -8.07 1.04
C VAL A 63 5.13 -8.45 0.70
N THR A 64 4.23 -8.17 1.62
CA THR A 64 2.81 -8.45 1.43
C THR A 64 2.07 -7.22 0.93
N PHE A 65 2.44 -6.05 1.45
CA PHE A 65 1.72 -4.82 1.18
C PHE A 65 2.63 -3.75 0.61
N ILE A 66 2.06 -2.95 -0.27
CA ILE A 66 2.71 -1.76 -0.82
C ILE A 66 1.83 -0.58 -0.46
N LYS A 67 2.37 0.38 0.30
CA LYS A 67 1.65 1.61 0.58
C LYS A 67 2.18 2.67 -0.38
N ILE A 68 1.33 3.15 -1.26
CA ILE A 68 1.75 4.11 -2.28
C ILE A 68 2.04 5.47 -1.66
N SER A 69 2.88 6.25 -2.33
CA SER A 69 3.19 7.59 -1.89
C SER A 69 1.92 8.43 -1.84
N PRO A 70 1.78 9.32 -0.84
CA PRO A 70 0.59 10.18 -0.76
C PRO A 70 0.33 11.02 -2.01
N ARG A 71 1.35 11.28 -2.81
CA ARG A 71 1.14 12.09 -4.00
C ARG A 71 0.19 11.43 -5.00
N TYR A 72 0.11 10.12 -4.99
CA TYR A 72 -0.85 9.45 -5.87
C TYR A 72 -2.29 9.68 -5.43
N VAL A 73 -2.49 9.88 -4.14
CA VAL A 73 -3.81 10.23 -3.63
C VAL A 73 -4.11 11.70 -3.92
N ASP A 74 -3.13 12.57 -3.64
CA ASP A 74 -3.34 14.01 -3.76
C ASP A 74 -3.43 14.48 -5.21
N GLU A 75 -2.60 13.93 -6.07
CA GLU A 75 -2.46 14.39 -7.46
C GLU A 75 -3.14 13.49 -8.47
N GLY A 76 -3.49 12.28 -8.08
CA GLY A 76 -4.03 11.29 -9.01
C GLY A 76 -5.31 11.73 -9.70
N LEU A 77 -6.11 12.57 -9.01
CA LEU A 77 -7.35 13.05 -9.57
C LEU A 77 -7.14 14.05 -10.70
N ARG A 78 -6.01 14.74 -10.69
CA ARG A 78 -5.78 15.87 -11.59
C ARG A 78 -4.75 15.60 -12.66
N SER A 79 -3.92 14.59 -12.49
CA SER A 79 -2.81 14.34 -13.41
C SER A 79 -2.94 12.99 -14.08
N PRO A 80 -3.16 12.95 -15.40
CA PRO A 80 -3.18 11.67 -16.12
C PRO A 80 -1.87 10.91 -15.99
N ALA A 81 -0.73 11.60 -15.93
CA ALA A 81 0.55 10.95 -15.79
C ALA A 81 0.65 10.24 -14.43
N VAL A 82 0.19 10.88 -13.37
CA VAL A 82 0.21 10.27 -12.05
C VAL A 82 -0.73 9.08 -11.99
N ARG A 83 -1.91 9.19 -12.61
CA ARG A 83 -2.82 8.05 -12.68
C ARG A 83 -2.21 6.87 -13.41
N GLU A 84 -1.47 7.13 -14.47
CA GLU A 84 -0.83 6.04 -15.21
C GLU A 84 0.24 5.37 -14.36
N GLU A 85 1.01 6.14 -13.61
CA GLU A 85 1.99 5.55 -12.70
C GLU A 85 1.32 4.66 -11.66
N LEU A 86 0.21 5.14 -11.11
CA LEU A 86 -0.54 4.34 -10.13
C LEU A 86 -1.03 3.05 -10.75
N ARG A 87 -1.51 3.11 -11.97
CA ARG A 87 -1.97 1.92 -12.66
C ARG A 87 -0.84 0.91 -12.83
N GLN A 88 0.36 1.41 -13.14
CA GLN A 88 1.52 0.54 -13.27
C GLN A 88 1.88 -0.11 -11.94
N ILE A 89 1.83 0.66 -10.85
CA ILE A 89 2.12 0.11 -9.53
C ILE A 89 1.14 -1.02 -9.20
N ILE A 90 -0.13 -0.79 -9.42
CA ILE A 90 -1.15 -1.77 -9.12
C ILE A 90 -0.97 -3.02 -9.98
N GLY A 91 -0.64 -2.83 -11.25
CA GLY A 91 -0.41 -3.96 -12.14
C GLY A 91 0.75 -4.83 -11.70
N HIS A 92 1.86 -4.20 -11.32
CA HIS A 92 3.01 -4.96 -10.83
C HIS A 92 2.71 -5.66 -9.53
N ALA A 93 2.00 -4.99 -8.63
CA ALA A 93 1.65 -5.59 -7.34
C ALA A 93 0.77 -6.82 -7.54
N ARG A 94 -0.24 -6.71 -8.38
CA ARG A 94 -1.15 -7.83 -8.62
C ARG A 94 -0.45 -9.01 -9.28
N ALA A 95 0.45 -8.72 -10.21
CA ALA A 95 1.18 -9.79 -10.89
C ALA A 95 2.01 -10.61 -9.92
N GLN A 96 2.37 -10.03 -8.78
CA GLN A 96 3.19 -10.70 -7.79
C GLN A 96 2.43 -11.05 -6.50
N GLY A 97 1.12 -10.92 -6.52
CA GLY A 97 0.30 -11.29 -5.36
C GLY A 97 0.41 -10.37 -4.17
N LYS A 98 0.79 -9.12 -4.40
CA LYS A 98 0.92 -8.14 -3.33
C LYS A 98 -0.29 -7.22 -3.32
N GLN A 99 -0.59 -6.66 -2.14
CA GLN A 99 -1.76 -5.81 -1.97
C GLN A 99 -1.35 -4.36 -1.83
N VAL A 100 -2.18 -3.46 -2.37
CA VAL A 100 -1.87 -2.04 -2.44
C VAL A 100 -2.72 -1.27 -1.44
N ILE A 101 -2.05 -0.43 -0.64
CA ILE A 101 -2.68 0.42 0.36
C ILE A 101 -2.52 1.88 -0.07
N ALA A 102 -3.60 2.64 -0.06
CA ALA A 102 -3.57 4.07 -0.30
C ALA A 102 -3.68 4.81 1.02
N PRO A 103 -2.69 5.64 1.37
CA PRO A 103 -2.71 6.38 2.63
C PRO A 103 -3.44 7.71 2.48
N ARG A 104 -3.88 8.27 3.62
CA ARG A 104 -4.35 9.65 3.69
C ARG A 104 -5.51 9.96 2.75
N VAL A 105 -6.42 9.02 2.62
CA VAL A 105 -7.63 9.22 1.82
C VAL A 105 -8.61 10.03 2.66
N GLU A 106 -8.93 11.24 2.22
CA GLU A 106 -9.65 12.19 3.05
C GLU A 106 -11.05 12.53 2.54
N ASN A 107 -11.41 12.06 1.34
CA ASN A 107 -12.73 12.37 0.82
C ASN A 107 -13.24 11.22 -0.06
N ALA A 108 -14.55 11.26 -0.31
CA ALA A 108 -15.21 10.19 -1.03
C ALA A 108 -14.78 10.10 -2.50
N GLN A 109 -14.48 11.25 -3.09
CA GLN A 109 -14.09 11.26 -4.50
C GLN A 109 -12.76 10.55 -4.72
N SER A 110 -11.78 10.86 -3.87
CA SER A 110 -10.50 10.17 -3.92
C SER A 110 -10.66 8.68 -3.65
N ALA A 111 -11.48 8.34 -2.65
CA ALA A 111 -11.72 6.94 -2.32
C ALA A 111 -12.31 6.18 -3.48
N ALA A 112 -13.29 6.77 -4.17
CA ALA A 112 -13.92 6.10 -5.30
C ALA A 112 -12.93 5.87 -6.44
N GLN A 113 -12.10 6.86 -6.72
CA GLN A 113 -11.13 6.73 -7.80
C GLN A 113 -10.06 5.70 -7.50
N LEU A 114 -9.57 5.69 -6.27
CA LEU A 114 -8.56 4.71 -5.86
C LEU A 114 -9.14 3.30 -5.90
N TRP A 115 -10.36 3.16 -5.46
CA TRP A 115 -11.01 1.85 -5.48
C TRP A 115 -11.18 1.35 -6.91
N THR A 116 -11.64 2.24 -7.80
CA THR A 116 -11.78 1.90 -9.20
C THR A 116 -10.44 1.52 -9.84
N ALA A 117 -9.36 2.17 -9.40
CA ALA A 117 -8.03 1.86 -9.90
C ALA A 117 -7.54 0.50 -9.44
N GLY A 118 -8.10 -0.05 -8.37
CA GLY A 118 -7.74 -1.39 -7.91
C GLY A 118 -6.97 -1.44 -6.61
N VAL A 119 -7.00 -0.35 -5.83
CA VAL A 119 -6.39 -0.33 -4.51
C VAL A 119 -7.13 -1.29 -3.58
N ASP A 120 -6.39 -2.04 -2.78
CA ASP A 120 -6.99 -3.06 -1.92
C ASP A 120 -7.43 -2.52 -0.57
N TYR A 121 -6.71 -1.55 -0.02
CA TYR A 121 -7.02 -0.95 1.28
C TYR A 121 -6.81 0.54 1.20
N MET A 122 -7.57 1.27 2.02
CA MET A 122 -7.43 2.71 2.13
C MET A 122 -7.33 3.11 3.59
N GLN A 123 -6.49 4.12 3.87
CA GLN A 123 -6.30 4.65 5.20
C GLN A 123 -6.60 6.14 5.16
N GLY A 124 -7.09 6.70 6.26
CA GLY A 124 -7.34 8.12 6.36
C GLY A 124 -8.60 8.40 7.16
N ASP A 125 -8.77 9.66 7.51
CA ASP A 125 -9.88 10.07 8.37
C ASP A 125 -11.24 9.75 7.77
N PHE A 126 -11.37 9.92 6.46
CA PHE A 126 -12.64 9.63 5.80
C PHE A 126 -13.04 8.18 5.98
N VAL A 127 -12.11 7.27 5.71
CA VAL A 127 -12.39 5.84 5.76
C VAL A 127 -12.73 5.43 7.18
N GLN A 128 -11.95 5.91 8.14
CA GLN A 128 -12.15 5.57 9.53
C GLN A 128 -13.50 6.08 10.02
N LYS A 129 -13.84 7.33 9.69
CA LYS A 129 -15.08 7.93 10.12
C LYS A 129 -16.29 7.22 9.53
N ALA A 130 -16.22 6.91 8.26
CA ALA A 130 -17.32 6.21 7.60
C ALA A 130 -17.57 4.85 8.25
N GLY A 131 -16.49 4.13 8.57
CA GLY A 131 -16.61 2.83 9.21
C GLY A 131 -17.24 2.92 10.59
N GLN A 132 -16.88 3.95 11.35
CA GLN A 132 -17.40 4.13 12.70
C GLN A 132 -18.86 4.57 12.72
N ASP A 133 -19.19 5.56 11.90
CA ASP A 133 -20.50 6.20 11.98
C ASP A 133 -21.58 5.38 11.33
N LEU A 134 -21.26 4.67 10.28
CA LEU A 134 -22.26 4.02 9.46
C LEU A 134 -22.19 2.50 9.53
N ASN A 135 -21.31 1.97 10.36
CA ASN A 135 -21.03 0.55 10.34
C ASN A 135 -20.82 0.10 8.90
N PHE A 136 -20.10 0.88 8.17
CA PHE A 136 -19.98 0.80 6.74
C PHE A 136 -18.97 -0.27 6.35
N ASP A 137 -19.40 -1.21 5.53
CA ASP A 137 -18.47 -2.17 4.95
C ASP A 137 -17.97 -1.58 3.64
N PHE A 138 -16.83 -0.94 3.70
CA PHE A 138 -16.30 -0.24 2.56
C PHE A 138 -16.05 -1.17 1.38
N HIS A 139 -15.62 -2.38 1.65
CA HIS A 139 -15.40 -3.36 0.59
C HIS A 139 -16.69 -3.71 -0.11
N ALA A 140 -17.73 -4.02 0.66
CA ALA A 140 -19.00 -4.41 0.07
C ALA A 140 -19.62 -3.25 -0.70
N ALA A 141 -19.53 -2.05 -0.15
CA ALA A 141 -20.15 -0.89 -0.79
C ALA A 141 -19.41 -0.42 -2.03
N SER A 142 -18.10 -0.64 -2.08
CA SER A 142 -17.28 -0.10 -3.16
C SER A 142 -17.00 -1.09 -4.28
N ILE A 143 -17.32 -2.32 -4.08
CA ILE A 143 -17.10 -3.33 -5.13
C ILE A 143 -18.04 -3.07 -6.27
N PRO A 144 -17.51 -2.86 -7.47
CA PRO A 144 -18.33 -2.61 -8.63
C PRO A 144 -19.21 -3.79 -8.98
#